data_bd197eab2fd8fcf3dbdfd77063eab014
#
_entry.id   bd197eab2fd8fcf3dbdfd77063eab014
#
_cell.length_a   1.000
_cell.length_b   1.000
_cell.length_c   1.000
_cell.angle_alpha   90.00
_cell.angle_beta   90.00
_cell.angle_gamma   90.00
#
_symmetry.space_group_name_H-M   'P 1'
#
loop_
_entity.id
_entity.type
_entity.pdbx_description
1 polymer ?
#
loop_
_entity_poly.entity_id
_entity_poly.type
_entity_poly.pdbx_seq_one_letter_code
_entity_poly.pdbx_strand_id
1 'polypeptide(L)'
;VRLSNDYPDEYHVLVGRRDENDEKAAFWLCDRNRALSLAGDARIEGLVYMPLNGINYTEVNMRYYTGEPIQEEWLRISSKDLPLVDSVQLEHAKALCRRDEQKVELSSLVRDTVICGSVVRIRKGFRGNLQIFASDSVIVEEGAILEYPSGIYVDSGERRPYVSLERGSKVNGYVIVTSENSDSQLRY
;
A
#
# COMPACT_ATOMS: atom_id res chain seq x y z
N VAL A 1 -3.22 -8.66 13.81
CA VAL A 1 -3.86 -9.35 12.67
C VAL A 1 -4.04 -10.81 13.04
N ARG A 2 -5.25 -11.32 12.88
CA ARG A 2 -5.60 -12.69 13.23
C ARG A 2 -5.60 -13.52 11.95
N LEU A 3 -4.79 -14.56 11.89
CA LEU A 3 -4.78 -15.52 10.79
C LEU A 3 -6.01 -16.44 10.90
N SER A 4 -6.60 -16.80 9.75
CA SER A 4 -7.86 -17.53 9.69
C SER A 4 -7.79 -18.94 10.25
N ASN A 5 -8.95 -19.50 10.55
CA ASN A 5 -9.32 -20.61 11.41
C ASN A 5 -8.72 -22.02 11.15
N ASP A 6 -7.81 -22.20 10.20
CA ASP A 6 -7.23 -23.50 9.92
C ASP A 6 -5.92 -23.78 10.66
N TYR A 7 -5.47 -22.86 11.52
CA TYR A 7 -4.29 -23.03 12.35
C TYR A 7 -4.65 -22.87 13.83
N PRO A 8 -4.20 -23.77 14.70
CA PRO A 8 -4.58 -23.79 16.12
C PRO A 8 -3.98 -22.63 16.94
N ASP A 9 -3.08 -21.85 16.36
CA ASP A 9 -2.41 -20.75 17.04
C ASP A 9 -2.79 -19.40 16.44
N GLU A 10 -3.17 -18.43 17.28
CA GLU A 10 -3.41 -17.06 16.87
C GLU A 10 -2.05 -16.35 16.62
N TYR A 11 -1.79 -16.01 15.36
CA TYR A 11 -0.63 -15.19 15.00
C TYR A 11 -1.07 -13.75 14.79
N HIS A 12 -0.49 -12.84 15.57
CA HIS A 12 -0.64 -11.41 15.36
C HIS A 12 0.56 -10.93 14.54
N VAL A 13 0.34 -10.59 13.27
CA VAL A 13 1.36 -9.98 12.43
C VAL A 13 1.06 -8.50 12.31
N LEU A 14 1.90 -7.66 12.90
CA LEU A 14 1.91 -6.23 12.69
C LEU A 14 3.06 -5.93 11.72
N VAL A 15 2.72 -5.68 10.47
CA VAL A 15 3.71 -5.21 9.49
C VAL A 15 3.62 -3.69 9.46
N GLY A 16 4.65 -3.04 9.95
CA GLY A 16 4.72 -1.60 10.01
C GLY A 16 6.17 -1.14 10.16
N ARG A 17 6.38 0.15 9.95
CA ARG A 17 7.66 0.77 10.21
C ARG A 17 7.90 0.84 11.72
N ARG A 18 9.07 0.43 12.18
CA ARG A 18 9.57 0.78 13.50
C ARG A 18 10.28 2.14 13.36
N ASP A 19 9.62 3.20 13.76
CA ASP A 19 10.22 4.53 13.78
C ASP A 19 10.78 4.84 15.16
N GLU A 20 12.04 5.22 15.22
CA GLU A 20 12.69 5.66 16.46
C GLU A 20 12.13 7.02 16.92
N ASN A 21 11.44 7.75 16.05
CA ASN A 21 10.96 9.11 16.31
C ASN A 21 9.43 9.24 16.41
N ASP A 22 8.67 8.15 16.49
CA ASP A 22 7.19 8.14 16.64
C ASP A 22 6.39 8.85 15.51
N GLU A 23 7.04 9.37 14.47
CA GLU A 23 6.36 10.00 13.33
C GLU A 23 5.85 8.94 12.34
N LYS A 24 4.56 8.69 12.34
CA LYS A 24 3.93 7.74 11.41
C LYS A 24 3.76 8.38 10.03
N ALA A 25 4.52 7.90 9.04
CA ALA A 25 4.33 8.31 7.67
C ALA A 25 2.99 7.79 7.13
N ALA A 26 2.18 8.69 6.58
CA ALA A 26 1.00 8.33 5.80
C ALA A 26 1.39 7.84 4.41
N PHE A 27 2.46 8.41 3.85
CA PHE A 27 2.96 8.03 2.54
C PHE A 27 4.49 8.17 2.49
N TRP A 28 5.16 7.21 1.86
CA TRP A 28 6.60 7.25 1.65
C TRP A 28 6.93 6.82 0.21
N LEU A 29 7.51 7.74 -0.56
CA LEU A 29 8.06 7.45 -1.88
C LEU A 29 9.57 7.60 -1.83
N CYS A 30 10.31 6.53 -2.12
CA CYS A 30 11.77 6.57 -2.19
C CYS A 30 12.26 7.56 -3.25
N ASP A 31 13.35 8.27 -2.97
CA ASP A 31 13.95 9.18 -3.94
C ASP A 31 14.66 8.42 -5.06
N ARG A 32 14.01 8.36 -6.22
CA ARG A 32 14.54 7.83 -7.47
C ARG A 32 14.76 8.95 -8.51
N ASN A 33 15.04 10.17 -8.05
CA ASN A 33 15.20 11.39 -8.88
C ASN A 33 13.96 11.72 -9.73
N ARG A 34 12.77 11.34 -9.26
CA ARG A 34 11.49 11.66 -9.91
C ARG A 34 10.56 12.28 -8.88
N ALA A 35 9.79 13.29 -9.27
CA ALA A 35 8.78 13.88 -8.40
C ALA A 35 7.60 12.90 -8.16
N LEU A 36 6.95 13.04 -7.02
CA LEU A 36 5.65 12.43 -6.78
C LEU A 36 4.62 13.12 -7.67
N SER A 37 3.92 12.38 -8.52
CA SER A 37 2.87 12.93 -9.37
C SER A 37 1.49 12.60 -8.81
N LEU A 38 0.69 13.62 -8.56
CA LEU A 38 -0.71 13.50 -8.11
C LEU A 38 -1.66 14.01 -9.20
N ALA A 39 -2.72 13.25 -9.48
CA ALA A 39 -3.72 13.58 -10.48
C ALA A 39 -5.13 13.19 -10.01
N GLY A 40 -6.14 13.72 -10.68
CA GLY A 40 -7.53 13.46 -10.33
C GLY A 40 -7.90 13.98 -8.94
N ASP A 41 -8.64 13.19 -8.20
CA ASP A 41 -9.08 13.46 -6.83
C ASP A 41 -8.22 12.75 -5.77
N ALA A 42 -6.97 12.43 -6.11
CA ALA A 42 -6.02 11.81 -5.19
C ALA A 42 -5.80 12.68 -3.96
N ARG A 43 -5.89 12.07 -2.78
CA ARG A 43 -5.72 12.78 -1.50
C ARG A 43 -4.84 11.97 -0.56
N ILE A 44 -3.83 12.63 0.00
CA ILE A 44 -2.96 12.06 1.03
C ILE A 44 -3.09 12.94 2.27
N GLU A 45 -3.52 12.35 3.37
CA GLU A 45 -3.65 13.03 4.66
C GLU A 45 -2.61 12.48 5.64
N GLY A 46 -1.79 13.35 6.18
CA GLY A 46 -0.72 13.03 7.13
C GLY A 46 0.67 13.21 6.56
N LEU A 47 1.67 12.73 7.30
CA LEU A 47 3.08 12.94 6.99
C LEU A 47 3.50 12.23 5.70
N VAL A 48 4.05 12.99 4.75
CA VAL A 48 4.45 12.52 3.43
C VAL A 48 5.96 12.64 3.25
N TYR A 49 6.62 11.52 3.04
CA TYR A 49 8.01 11.49 2.59
C TYR A 49 8.06 11.42 1.07
N MET A 50 8.63 12.44 0.45
CA MET A 50 8.69 12.60 -1.00
C MET A 50 10.12 12.77 -1.49
N PRO A 51 10.41 12.45 -2.77
CA PRO A 51 11.68 12.73 -3.41
C PRO A 51 12.07 14.21 -3.36
N LEU A 52 13.37 14.49 -3.48
CA LEU A 52 13.89 15.87 -3.51
C LEU A 52 13.25 16.73 -4.63
N ASN A 53 12.86 16.10 -5.74
CA ASN A 53 12.17 16.76 -6.84
C ASN A 53 10.72 17.19 -6.52
N GLY A 54 10.23 16.91 -5.31
CA GLY A 54 8.95 17.41 -4.81
C GLY A 54 7.72 16.69 -5.36
N ILE A 55 6.62 17.43 -5.45
CA ILE A 55 5.32 16.95 -5.89
C ILE A 55 4.89 17.68 -7.15
N ASN A 56 4.47 16.94 -8.17
CA ASN A 56 3.83 17.48 -9.37
C ASN A 56 2.32 17.22 -9.31
N TYR A 57 1.55 18.27 -9.25
CA TYR A 57 0.11 18.23 -9.44
C TYR A 57 -0.17 18.28 -10.94
N THR A 58 -0.59 17.16 -11.52
CA THR A 58 -0.58 16.97 -12.97
C THR A 58 -1.88 16.34 -13.48
N GLU A 59 -1.89 16.01 -14.76
CA GLU A 59 -2.93 15.25 -15.43
C GLU A 59 -2.47 13.82 -15.70
N VAL A 60 -3.32 12.85 -15.40
CA VAL A 60 -3.15 11.44 -15.82
C VAL A 60 -4.47 10.94 -16.41
N ASN A 61 -4.42 10.41 -17.64
CA ASN A 61 -5.60 9.91 -18.35
C ASN A 61 -6.74 10.95 -18.45
N MET A 62 -6.43 12.19 -18.82
CA MET A 62 -7.36 13.33 -18.94
C MET A 62 -8.03 13.72 -17.61
N ARG A 63 -7.48 13.33 -16.47
CA ARG A 63 -7.94 13.77 -15.16
C ARG A 63 -6.90 14.70 -14.56
N TYR A 64 -7.23 15.98 -14.49
CA TYR A 64 -6.42 16.99 -13.79
C TYR A 64 -6.53 16.80 -12.28
N TYR A 65 -5.48 17.16 -11.55
CA TYR A 65 -5.54 17.20 -10.11
C TYR A 65 -6.59 18.24 -9.65
N THR A 66 -7.51 17.81 -8.81
CA THR A 66 -8.62 18.66 -8.30
C THR A 66 -8.58 18.80 -6.78
N GLY A 67 -7.61 18.17 -6.10
CA GLY A 67 -7.45 18.24 -4.66
C GLY A 67 -6.75 19.52 -4.19
N GLU A 68 -6.70 19.69 -2.87
CA GLU A 68 -5.86 20.74 -2.26
C GLU A 68 -4.40 20.27 -2.20
N PRO A 69 -3.41 21.17 -2.43
CA PRO A 69 -2.01 20.84 -2.24
C PRO A 69 -1.74 20.35 -0.81
N ILE A 70 -0.81 19.38 -0.69
CA ILE A 70 -0.39 18.90 0.63
C ILE A 70 0.31 20.03 1.37
N GLN A 71 -0.05 20.23 2.64
CA GLN A 71 0.51 21.29 3.47
C GLN A 71 2.01 21.05 3.71
N GLU A 72 2.82 22.11 3.64
CA GLU A 72 4.28 22.03 3.74
C GLU A 72 4.75 21.42 5.07
N GLU A 73 4.01 21.62 6.14
CA GLU A 73 4.31 21.07 7.46
C GLU A 73 4.31 19.54 7.50
N TRP A 74 3.60 18.91 6.57
CA TRP A 74 3.51 17.46 6.46
C TRP A 74 4.51 16.87 5.44
N LEU A 75 5.32 17.72 4.80
CA LEU A 75 6.28 17.26 3.80
C LEU A 75 7.64 16.98 4.43
N ARG A 76 8.24 15.86 4.06
CA ARG A 76 9.62 15.48 4.41
C ARG A 76 10.32 14.96 3.16
N ILE A 77 11.63 15.14 3.11
CA ILE A 77 12.44 14.57 2.04
C ILE A 77 12.71 13.11 2.36
N SER A 78 12.46 12.24 1.40
CA SER A 78 12.72 10.81 1.51
C SER A 78 14.17 10.44 1.19
N SER A 79 14.61 9.30 1.69
CA SER A 79 15.86 8.67 1.28
C SER A 79 15.67 7.84 -0.01
N LYS A 80 16.79 7.33 -0.55
CA LYS A 80 16.77 6.40 -1.69
C LYS A 80 16.20 5.04 -1.33
N ASP A 81 16.29 4.68 -0.06
CA ASP A 81 15.86 3.39 0.46
C ASP A 81 14.61 3.55 1.34
N LEU A 82 13.77 2.53 1.35
CA LEU A 82 12.66 2.45 2.29
C LEU A 82 13.22 2.36 3.72
N PRO A 83 12.49 2.91 4.71
CA PRO A 83 12.82 2.66 6.11
C PRO A 83 12.88 1.16 6.36
N LEU A 84 13.74 0.76 7.29
CA LEU A 84 13.86 -0.63 7.70
C LEU A 84 12.51 -1.14 8.17
N VAL A 85 11.90 -1.99 7.38
CA VAL A 85 10.78 -2.83 7.80
C VAL A 85 11.36 -3.95 8.65
N ASP A 86 10.66 -4.39 9.69
CA ASP A 86 11.09 -5.56 10.44
C ASP A 86 11.17 -6.76 9.48
N SER A 87 12.38 -7.04 9.03
CA SER A 87 12.64 -8.06 8.01
C SER A 87 12.23 -9.46 8.46
N VAL A 88 12.28 -9.74 9.77
CA VAL A 88 11.91 -11.04 10.32
C VAL A 88 10.40 -11.25 10.21
N GLN A 89 9.60 -10.24 10.56
CA GLN A 89 8.15 -10.30 10.43
C GLN A 89 7.73 -10.36 8.96
N LEU A 90 8.40 -9.60 8.10
CA LEU A 90 8.14 -9.61 6.67
C LEU A 90 8.45 -10.97 6.03
N GLU A 91 9.61 -11.58 6.34
CA GLU A 91 9.97 -12.91 5.85
C GLU A 91 9.02 -13.99 6.38
N HIS A 92 8.57 -13.88 7.62
CA HIS A 92 7.58 -14.79 8.17
C HIS A 92 6.22 -14.67 7.43
N ALA A 93 5.77 -13.44 7.20
CA ALA A 93 4.56 -13.20 6.43
C ALA A 93 4.68 -13.71 4.97
N LYS A 94 5.82 -13.45 4.32
CA LYS A 94 6.14 -14.00 2.99
C LYS A 94 6.14 -15.54 2.96
N ALA A 95 6.67 -16.17 4.00
CA ALA A 95 6.69 -17.63 4.11
C ALA A 95 5.28 -18.24 4.20
N LEU A 96 4.37 -17.56 4.90
CA LEU A 96 2.95 -17.95 4.95
C LEU A 96 2.28 -17.82 3.58
N CYS A 97 2.71 -16.86 2.76
CA CYS A 97 2.13 -16.58 1.44
C CYS A 97 2.69 -17.42 0.29
N ARG A 98 3.82 -18.11 0.46
CA ARG A 98 4.47 -18.89 -0.60
C ARG A 98 3.66 -20.05 -1.16
N ARG A 99 2.50 -20.36 -0.57
CA ARG A 99 1.65 -21.51 -0.96
C ARG A 99 0.57 -21.18 -1.98
N ASP A 100 0.29 -19.90 -2.26
CA ASP A 100 -0.82 -19.52 -3.13
C ASP A 100 -0.43 -18.49 -4.20
N GLU A 101 -0.11 -19.00 -5.40
CA GLU A 101 0.02 -18.16 -6.61
C GLU A 101 -1.34 -17.75 -7.22
N GLN A 102 -2.41 -17.77 -6.44
CA GLN A 102 -3.77 -17.60 -6.96
C GLN A 102 -4.20 -16.13 -7.01
N LYS A 103 -5.09 -15.84 -7.97
CA LYS A 103 -5.85 -14.59 -7.96
C LYS A 103 -6.91 -14.67 -6.89
N VAL A 104 -6.89 -13.70 -5.98
CA VAL A 104 -7.85 -13.61 -4.88
C VAL A 104 -8.79 -12.44 -5.12
N GLU A 105 -10.10 -12.68 -5.01
CA GLU A 105 -11.14 -11.67 -5.12
C GLU A 105 -11.98 -11.64 -3.86
N LEU A 106 -12.11 -10.46 -3.25
CA LEU A 106 -12.85 -10.25 -2.01
C LEU A 106 -14.03 -9.30 -2.23
N SER A 107 -15.22 -9.77 -1.92
CA SER A 107 -16.47 -9.02 -2.12
C SER A 107 -17.30 -8.86 -0.85
N SER A 108 -16.93 -9.53 0.24
CA SER A 108 -17.72 -9.52 1.48
C SER A 108 -16.96 -8.90 2.64
N LEU A 109 -17.68 -8.61 3.71
CA LEU A 109 -17.11 -8.10 4.95
C LEU A 109 -16.18 -9.15 5.57
N VAL A 110 -14.88 -8.85 5.58
CA VAL A 110 -13.85 -9.68 6.22
C VAL A 110 -13.03 -8.78 7.14
N ARG A 111 -12.71 -9.27 8.32
CA ARG A 111 -11.92 -8.53 9.31
C ARG A 111 -10.77 -9.38 9.83
N ASP A 112 -9.71 -8.68 10.24
CA ASP A 112 -8.52 -9.26 10.88
C ASP A 112 -7.95 -10.47 10.10
N THR A 113 -7.88 -10.36 8.79
CA THR A 113 -7.48 -11.45 7.91
C THR A 113 -6.23 -11.09 7.13
N VAL A 114 -5.34 -12.07 6.96
CA VAL A 114 -4.20 -12.01 6.05
C VAL A 114 -4.60 -12.65 4.72
N ILE A 115 -4.38 -11.93 3.63
CA ILE A 115 -4.66 -12.37 2.27
C ILE A 115 -3.36 -12.40 1.49
N CYS A 116 -3.12 -13.53 0.84
CA CYS A 116 -1.95 -13.72 0.00
C CYS A 116 -2.38 -14.10 -1.42
N GLY A 117 -1.70 -13.56 -2.42
CA GLY A 117 -1.97 -13.91 -3.81
C GLY A 117 -1.02 -13.22 -4.79
N SER A 118 -1.05 -13.63 -6.04
CA SER A 118 -0.31 -12.92 -7.09
C SER A 118 -1.00 -11.60 -7.44
N VAL A 119 -2.31 -11.65 -7.67
CA VAL A 119 -3.17 -10.49 -7.90
C VAL A 119 -4.30 -10.52 -6.89
N VAL A 120 -4.42 -9.48 -6.07
CA VAL A 120 -5.49 -9.36 -5.10
C VAL A 120 -6.44 -8.25 -5.54
N ARG A 121 -7.72 -8.59 -5.66
CA ARG A 121 -8.76 -7.65 -6.05
C ARG A 121 -9.79 -7.49 -4.93
N ILE A 122 -9.88 -6.28 -4.41
CA ILE A 122 -10.88 -5.88 -3.43
C ILE A 122 -12.06 -5.27 -4.20
N ARG A 123 -13.16 -5.98 -4.20
CA ARG A 123 -14.34 -5.64 -5.00
C ARG A 123 -15.04 -4.39 -4.48
N LYS A 124 -15.74 -3.73 -5.40
CA LYS A 124 -16.61 -2.58 -5.11
C LYS A 124 -17.50 -2.82 -3.90
N GLY A 125 -17.53 -1.84 -2.98
CA GLY A 125 -18.34 -1.88 -1.78
C GLY A 125 -17.80 -2.77 -0.65
N PHE A 126 -16.62 -3.36 -0.80
CA PHE A 126 -15.94 -4.06 0.29
C PHE A 126 -15.71 -3.10 1.46
N ARG A 127 -15.89 -3.61 2.68
CA ARG A 127 -15.57 -2.88 3.90
C ARG A 127 -15.00 -3.83 4.95
N GLY A 128 -13.79 -3.55 5.42
CA GLY A 128 -13.13 -4.38 6.42
C GLY A 128 -11.67 -4.03 6.59
N ASN A 129 -10.96 -4.75 7.47
CA ASN A 129 -9.53 -4.58 7.70
C ASN A 129 -8.77 -5.84 7.28
N LEU A 130 -7.75 -5.66 6.46
CA LEU A 130 -6.97 -6.72 5.85
C LEU A 130 -5.48 -6.41 5.86
N GLN A 131 -4.68 -7.46 5.99
CA GLN A 131 -3.26 -7.44 5.64
C GLN A 131 -3.08 -8.20 4.32
N ILE A 132 -2.69 -7.48 3.28
CA ILE A 132 -2.63 -8.00 1.91
C ILE A 132 -1.17 -8.11 1.49
N PHE A 133 -0.77 -9.31 1.09
CA PHE A 133 0.53 -9.59 0.49
C PHE A 133 0.33 -10.06 -0.94
N ALA A 134 0.85 -9.31 -1.90
CA ALA A 134 0.75 -9.65 -3.32
C ALA A 134 2.13 -9.73 -3.97
N SER A 135 2.30 -10.68 -4.89
CA SER A 135 3.54 -10.82 -5.65
C SER A 135 3.52 -10.11 -7.02
N ASP A 136 2.42 -9.47 -7.38
CA ASP A 136 2.29 -8.75 -8.64
C ASP A 136 1.50 -7.44 -8.47
N SER A 137 0.22 -7.51 -8.06
CA SER A 137 -0.59 -6.31 -7.99
C SER A 137 -1.76 -6.40 -7.00
N VAL A 138 -2.21 -5.21 -6.55
CA VAL A 138 -3.42 -5.05 -5.76
C VAL A 138 -4.34 -4.02 -6.42
N ILE A 139 -5.61 -4.36 -6.56
CA ILE A 139 -6.65 -3.49 -7.12
C ILE A 139 -7.72 -3.29 -6.07
N VAL A 140 -7.90 -2.06 -5.63
CA VAL A 140 -8.98 -1.66 -4.71
C VAL A 140 -10.03 -0.92 -5.54
N GLU A 141 -11.14 -1.61 -5.80
CA GLU A 141 -12.20 -1.11 -6.69
C GLU A 141 -12.97 0.07 -6.07
N GLU A 142 -13.73 0.75 -6.92
CA GLU A 142 -14.50 1.94 -6.60
C GLU A 142 -15.28 1.80 -5.29
N GLY A 143 -15.09 2.76 -4.37
CA GLY A 143 -15.82 2.82 -3.11
C GLY A 143 -15.50 1.72 -2.10
N ALA A 144 -14.51 0.85 -2.35
CA ALA A 144 -14.05 -0.12 -1.37
C ALA A 144 -13.28 0.59 -0.24
N ILE A 145 -13.48 0.14 1.00
CA ILE A 145 -12.89 0.74 2.19
C ILE A 145 -12.12 -0.31 2.97
N LEU A 146 -10.81 -0.16 2.99
CA LEU A 146 -9.93 -0.88 3.91
C LEU A 146 -9.83 -0.08 5.20
N GLU A 147 -10.44 -0.60 6.27
CA GLU A 147 -10.47 0.05 7.59
C GLU A 147 -9.14 -0.17 8.33
N TYR A 148 -8.86 0.65 9.34
CA TYR A 148 -7.69 0.49 10.20
C TYR A 148 -7.85 -0.74 11.13
N PRO A 149 -6.78 -1.51 11.35
CA PRO A 149 -5.45 -1.43 10.72
C PRO A 149 -5.40 -2.27 9.44
N SER A 150 -5.28 -1.64 8.29
CA SER A 150 -5.07 -2.36 7.04
C SER A 150 -3.67 -2.14 6.50
N GLY A 151 -3.17 -3.11 5.72
CA GLY A 151 -1.89 -3.01 5.08
C GLY A 151 -1.90 -3.65 3.70
N ILE A 152 -1.24 -3.00 2.74
CA ILE A 152 -0.99 -3.55 1.41
C ILE A 152 0.52 -3.63 1.25
N TYR A 153 1.02 -4.82 1.00
CA TYR A 153 2.40 -5.08 0.65
C TYR A 153 2.47 -5.79 -0.69
N VAL A 154 3.14 -5.17 -1.66
CA VAL A 154 3.37 -5.75 -2.99
C VAL A 154 4.87 -5.88 -3.22
N ASP A 155 5.35 -7.08 -3.47
CA ASP A 155 6.74 -7.38 -3.78
C ASP A 155 6.80 -8.25 -5.04
N SER A 156 7.14 -7.66 -6.16
CA SER A 156 7.11 -8.34 -7.45
C SER A 156 8.48 -8.81 -7.95
N GLY A 157 9.56 -8.61 -7.17
CA GLY A 157 10.90 -8.89 -7.63
C GLY A 157 11.23 -8.12 -8.91
N GLU A 158 11.51 -8.83 -10.00
CA GLU A 158 11.85 -8.22 -11.31
C GLU A 158 10.64 -7.67 -12.09
N ARG A 159 9.42 -7.99 -11.71
CA ARG A 159 8.21 -7.53 -12.41
C ARG A 159 7.89 -6.08 -12.05
N ARG A 160 6.93 -5.49 -12.76
CA ARG A 160 6.42 -4.15 -12.47
C ARG A 160 5.19 -4.24 -11.58
N PRO A 161 5.34 -4.10 -10.26
CA PRO A 161 4.20 -4.13 -9.35
C PRO A 161 3.34 -2.89 -9.53
N TYR A 162 2.05 -3.04 -9.30
CA TYR A 162 1.22 -1.87 -9.17
C TYR A 162 0.15 -2.03 -8.09
N VAL A 163 -0.21 -0.92 -7.48
CA VAL A 163 -1.40 -0.80 -6.65
C VAL A 163 -2.33 0.19 -7.33
N SER A 164 -3.57 -0.22 -7.58
CA SER A 164 -4.61 0.63 -8.14
C SER A 164 -5.65 0.93 -7.08
N LEU A 165 -5.85 2.22 -6.79
CA LEU A 165 -6.90 2.71 -5.93
C LEU A 165 -7.93 3.41 -6.82
N GLU A 166 -9.09 2.78 -7.02
CA GLU A 166 -10.13 3.34 -7.86
C GLU A 166 -10.93 4.43 -7.12
N ARG A 167 -11.73 5.17 -7.87
CA ARG A 167 -12.46 6.33 -7.37
C ARG A 167 -13.22 6.06 -6.08
N GLY A 168 -13.00 6.91 -5.06
CA GLY A 168 -13.67 6.82 -3.76
C GLY A 168 -13.27 5.62 -2.91
N SER A 169 -12.29 4.82 -3.34
CA SER A 169 -11.70 3.79 -2.47
C SER A 169 -10.86 4.44 -1.37
N LYS A 170 -10.73 3.74 -0.24
CA LYS A 170 -9.96 4.23 0.91
C LYS A 170 -9.12 3.10 1.50
N VAL A 171 -7.88 3.42 1.86
CA VAL A 171 -7.00 2.54 2.62
C VAL A 171 -6.58 3.26 3.89
N ASN A 172 -7.09 2.78 5.03
CA ASN A 172 -6.71 3.30 6.35
C ASN A 172 -5.62 2.40 6.94
N GLY A 173 -4.37 2.78 6.69
CA GLY A 173 -3.22 2.00 7.11
C GLY A 173 -1.99 2.32 6.28
N TYR A 174 -1.34 1.32 5.70
CA TYR A 174 -0.14 1.52 4.91
C TYR A 174 -0.21 0.81 3.55
N VAL A 175 0.54 1.35 2.60
CA VAL A 175 0.79 0.73 1.28
C VAL A 175 2.30 0.71 1.05
N ILE A 176 2.85 -0.48 0.85
CA ILE A 176 4.26 -0.69 0.55
C ILE A 176 4.36 -1.41 -0.78
N VAL A 177 5.10 -0.83 -1.72
CA VAL A 177 5.34 -1.43 -3.03
C VAL A 177 6.84 -1.51 -3.23
N THR A 178 7.36 -2.72 -3.40
CA THR A 178 8.78 -2.98 -3.63
C THR A 178 9.00 -3.65 -4.98
N SER A 179 10.08 -3.28 -5.64
CA SER A 179 10.52 -3.89 -6.89
C SER A 179 12.01 -3.71 -7.04
N GLU A 180 12.69 -4.71 -7.58
CA GLU A 180 14.09 -4.60 -7.99
C GLU A 180 14.23 -3.68 -9.22
N ASN A 181 13.20 -3.57 -10.04
CA ASN A 181 13.10 -2.60 -11.13
C ASN A 181 12.57 -1.25 -10.62
N SER A 182 13.19 -0.16 -11.07
CA SER A 182 12.87 1.23 -10.67
C SER A 182 11.47 1.75 -11.10
N ASP A 183 10.65 0.92 -11.72
CA ASP A 183 9.38 1.31 -12.34
C ASP A 183 8.13 0.81 -11.58
N SER A 184 8.13 0.89 -10.26
CA SER A 184 6.90 0.65 -9.48
C SER A 184 5.85 1.73 -9.76
N GLN A 185 4.60 1.34 -9.99
CA GLN A 185 3.51 2.26 -10.28
C GLN A 185 2.41 2.16 -9.24
N LEU A 186 2.07 3.30 -8.64
CA LEU A 186 0.83 3.49 -7.93
C LEU A 186 -0.15 4.18 -8.89
N ARG A 187 -1.29 3.56 -9.20
CA ARG A 187 -2.33 4.10 -10.08
C ARG A 187 -3.58 4.43 -9.25
N TYR A 188 -4.18 5.55 -9.52
CA TYR A 188 -5.43 6.04 -8.92
C TYR A 188 -6.57 6.07 -9.92
#